data_203e08b4cd7ee14e7f3917d3cb6f4965
#
_entry.id   203e08b4cd7ee14e7f3917d3cb6f4965
#
_cell.length_a   1.000
_cell.length_b   1.000
_cell.length_c   1.000
_cell.angle_alpha   90.00
_cell.angle_beta   90.00
_cell.angle_gamma   90.00
#
_symmetry.space_group_name_H-M   'P 1'
#
loop_
_entity.id
_entity.type
_entity.pdbx_description
1 polymer ?
#
loop_
_entity_poly.entity_id
_entity_poly.type
_entity_poly.pdbx_seq_one_letter_code
_entity_poly.pdbx_strand_id
1 'polypeptide(L)'
;MTKVPQFTELAPTLSPRFQPATFFAGQRRSSVSLAGIALVLFVLGISGGAGSANASPEAKALLQEKGCGGCHYIPGVEDAYGDAGPSLKGMKTRKRLLGGKLKNNPENLKAWLSNPGSVKPGTVMPRSGITDEEIDIVIEYFKKI
;
A
#
# COMPACT_ATOMS: atom_id res chain seq x y z
N MET A 1 0.28 38.66 -40.08
CA MET A 1 1.68 38.19 -39.93
C MET A 1 2.05 38.36 -38.45
N THR A 2 1.81 37.34 -37.67
CA THR A 2 2.01 37.37 -36.20
C THR A 2 3.24 36.54 -35.87
N LYS A 3 4.25 37.22 -35.34
CA LYS A 3 5.59 36.70 -35.04
C LYS A 3 5.54 35.89 -33.75
N VAL A 4 5.83 34.57 -33.81
CA VAL A 4 5.94 33.68 -32.68
C VAL A 4 7.28 33.92 -31.94
N PRO A 5 7.33 34.13 -30.64
CA PRO A 5 8.60 34.23 -29.90
C PRO A 5 9.26 32.86 -29.76
N GLN A 6 10.55 32.80 -30.12
CA GLN A 6 11.44 31.68 -29.94
C GLN A 6 11.78 31.56 -28.41
N PHE A 7 11.39 30.45 -27.82
CA PHE A 7 11.85 30.10 -26.46
C PHE A 7 13.25 29.52 -26.57
N THR A 8 14.23 30.25 -26.04
CA THR A 8 15.62 29.83 -25.90
C THR A 8 15.72 28.77 -24.83
N GLU A 9 16.19 27.63 -25.25
CA GLU A 9 16.46 26.44 -24.46
C GLU A 9 17.63 26.69 -23.49
N LEU A 10 17.38 26.78 -22.21
CA LEU A 10 18.38 26.80 -21.14
C LEU A 10 18.41 25.41 -20.50
N ALA A 11 19.38 24.60 -20.92
CA ALA A 11 19.71 23.36 -20.25
C ALA A 11 20.52 23.63 -19.00
N PRO A 12 20.16 23.15 -17.81
CA PRO A 12 21.06 23.05 -16.68
C PRO A 12 21.67 21.63 -16.67
N THR A 13 22.92 21.56 -17.08
CA THR A 13 23.82 20.44 -16.78
C THR A 13 24.21 20.48 -15.31
N LEU A 14 23.62 19.66 -14.48
CA LEU A 14 24.13 19.34 -13.14
C LEU A 14 24.05 17.82 -12.92
N SER A 15 25.14 17.14 -13.27
CA SER A 15 25.41 15.77 -12.85
C SER A 15 25.88 15.78 -11.39
N PRO A 16 25.23 15.11 -10.45
CA PRO A 16 25.83 14.79 -9.17
C PRO A 16 26.84 13.67 -9.36
N ARG A 17 28.13 13.98 -9.18
CA ARG A 17 29.20 12.99 -9.04
C ARG A 17 28.92 12.13 -7.80
N PHE A 18 28.51 10.91 -8.04
CA PHE A 18 28.46 9.86 -7.03
C PHE A 18 29.90 9.43 -6.72
N GLN A 19 30.43 9.82 -5.57
CA GLN A 19 31.69 9.29 -5.05
C GLN A 19 31.40 8.03 -4.26
N PRO A 20 32.03 6.88 -4.60
CA PRO A 20 31.90 5.69 -3.76
C PRO A 20 32.75 5.90 -2.49
N ALA A 21 32.08 5.91 -1.33
CA ALA A 21 32.75 5.85 -0.05
C ALA A 21 33.44 4.50 0.10
N THR A 22 34.78 4.51 0.08
CA THR A 22 35.60 3.37 0.44
C THR A 22 35.46 3.11 1.93
N PHE A 23 34.62 2.14 2.28
CA PHE A 23 34.49 1.66 3.65
C PHE A 23 35.69 0.74 3.97
N PHE A 24 36.62 1.26 4.77
CA PHE A 24 37.75 0.48 5.31
C PHE A 24 37.24 -0.65 6.17
N ALA A 25 37.37 -1.88 5.70
CA ALA A 25 37.13 -3.09 6.46
C ALA A 25 38.27 -3.34 7.44
N GLY A 26 38.09 -2.86 8.67
CA GLY A 26 38.90 -3.25 9.82
C GLY A 26 38.47 -4.62 10.34
N GLN A 27 39.00 -5.67 9.76
CA GLN A 27 38.75 -7.06 10.16
C GLN A 27 39.56 -7.40 11.40
N ARG A 28 39.00 -7.21 12.59
CA ARG A 28 39.59 -7.80 13.81
C ARG A 28 39.25 -9.28 13.84
N ARG A 29 40.26 -10.11 13.60
CA ARG A 29 40.20 -11.55 13.83
C ARG A 29 40.15 -11.79 15.36
N SER A 30 38.98 -12.01 15.91
CA SER A 30 38.82 -12.54 17.26
C SER A 30 38.88 -14.06 17.16
N SER A 31 39.96 -14.64 17.71
CA SER A 31 40.09 -16.07 17.90
C SER A 31 39.06 -16.57 18.88
N VAL A 32 38.03 -17.25 18.39
CA VAL A 32 37.00 -17.87 19.25
C VAL A 32 37.48 -19.27 19.57
N SER A 33 37.77 -19.49 20.86
CA SER A 33 38.21 -20.77 21.43
C SER A 33 37.13 -21.83 21.27
N LEU A 34 37.49 -23.00 20.75
CA LEU A 34 36.61 -24.13 20.38
C LEU A 34 35.96 -24.89 21.56
N ALA A 35 35.80 -24.27 22.75
CA ALA A 35 35.30 -24.95 23.95
C ALA A 35 33.89 -24.56 24.41
N GLY A 36 33.09 -23.89 23.58
CA GLY A 36 31.77 -23.36 23.98
C GLY A 36 30.59 -23.68 23.05
N ILE A 37 30.73 -24.64 22.11
CA ILE A 37 29.73 -24.81 21.01
C ILE A 37 28.57 -25.79 21.37
N ALA A 38 28.36 -26.16 22.61
CA ALA A 38 27.35 -27.19 22.93
C ALA A 38 26.03 -26.68 23.53
N LEU A 39 25.82 -25.36 23.74
CA LEU A 39 24.59 -24.92 24.47
C LEU A 39 23.82 -23.74 23.83
N VAL A 40 23.99 -23.41 22.54
CA VAL A 40 23.30 -22.25 21.93
C VAL A 40 22.28 -22.66 20.86
N LEU A 41 22.04 -23.92 20.60
CA LEU A 41 21.12 -24.38 19.54
C LEU A 41 19.66 -24.60 20.00
N PHE A 42 19.23 -24.11 21.16
CA PHE A 42 17.85 -24.37 21.63
C PHE A 42 16.99 -23.13 21.85
N VAL A 43 17.36 -21.97 21.34
CA VAL A 43 16.51 -20.74 21.45
C VAL A 43 16.26 -20.08 20.09
N LEU A 44 16.23 -20.83 19.01
CA LEU A 44 15.52 -20.41 17.81
C LEU A 44 14.07 -20.88 17.90
N GLY A 45 13.41 -20.47 19.00
CA GLY A 45 11.97 -20.54 19.16
C GLY A 45 11.31 -19.76 18.04
N ILE A 46 10.52 -20.47 17.29
CA ILE A 46 9.54 -20.05 16.31
C ILE A 46 8.82 -18.81 16.82
N SER A 47 9.32 -17.63 16.47
CA SER A 47 8.54 -16.40 16.58
C SER A 47 7.49 -16.44 15.46
N GLY A 48 6.45 -17.24 15.69
CA GLY A 48 5.20 -17.11 14.98
C GLY A 48 4.70 -15.70 15.24
N GLY A 49 4.88 -14.79 14.28
CA GLY A 49 4.35 -13.46 14.35
C GLY A 49 2.85 -13.54 14.48
N ALA A 50 2.35 -13.43 15.72
CA ALA A 50 0.96 -13.11 15.97
C ALA A 50 0.69 -11.79 15.26
N GLY A 51 0.03 -11.86 14.12
CA GLY A 51 -0.36 -10.71 13.33
C GLY A 51 -1.14 -9.75 14.22
N SER A 52 -0.49 -8.66 14.59
CA SER A 52 -1.07 -7.60 15.39
C SER A 52 -2.36 -7.14 14.70
N ALA A 53 -3.46 -7.08 15.44
CA ALA A 53 -4.80 -6.73 14.95
C ALA A 53 -4.93 -5.26 14.52
N ASN A 54 -3.82 -4.56 14.33
CA ASN A 54 -3.79 -3.21 13.77
C ASN A 54 -3.99 -3.30 12.26
N ALA A 55 -4.80 -2.40 11.74
CA ALA A 55 -4.99 -2.22 10.30
C ALA A 55 -3.62 -2.17 9.63
N SER A 56 -3.36 -3.14 8.75
CA SER A 56 -2.03 -3.38 8.16
C SER A 56 -1.46 -2.10 7.57
N PRO A 57 -0.24 -1.68 7.90
CA PRO A 57 0.45 -0.58 7.24
C PRO A 57 0.52 -0.77 5.72
N GLU A 58 0.67 -2.01 5.28
CA GLU A 58 0.65 -2.41 3.87
C GLU A 58 -0.68 -2.03 3.19
N ALA A 59 -1.82 -2.35 3.81
CA ALA A 59 -3.13 -1.98 3.25
C ALA A 59 -3.30 -0.47 3.12
N LYS A 60 -2.77 0.31 4.07
CA LYS A 60 -2.83 1.78 4.02
C LYS A 60 -1.98 2.33 2.87
N ALA A 61 -0.74 1.84 2.74
CA ALA A 61 0.15 2.22 1.65
C ALA A 61 -0.47 1.88 0.28
N LEU A 62 -1.06 0.71 0.16
CA LEU A 62 -1.75 0.26 -1.05
C LEU A 62 -2.95 1.16 -1.40
N LEU A 63 -3.79 1.52 -0.42
CA LEU A 63 -4.92 2.42 -0.62
C LEU A 63 -4.49 3.83 -1.06
N GLN A 64 -3.33 4.30 -0.59
CA GLN A 64 -2.71 5.55 -1.05
C GLN A 64 -2.17 5.42 -2.46
N GLU A 65 -1.38 4.38 -2.75
CA GLU A 65 -0.79 4.11 -4.06
C GLU A 65 -1.86 3.99 -5.17
N LYS A 66 -2.93 3.28 -4.89
CA LYS A 66 -4.05 3.13 -5.83
C LYS A 66 -4.97 4.35 -5.90
N GLY A 67 -4.67 5.43 -5.16
CA GLY A 67 -5.40 6.69 -5.20
C GLY A 67 -6.81 6.66 -4.64
N CYS A 68 -7.14 5.65 -3.82
CA CYS A 68 -8.49 5.49 -3.26
C CYS A 68 -8.93 6.69 -2.41
N GLY A 69 -7.98 7.29 -1.66
CA GLY A 69 -8.20 8.45 -0.79
C GLY A 69 -8.60 9.72 -1.52
N GLY A 70 -8.29 9.84 -2.82
CA GLY A 70 -8.69 11.00 -3.62
C GLY A 70 -10.19 11.12 -3.84
N CYS A 71 -10.93 10.00 -3.76
CA CYS A 71 -12.39 9.98 -3.90
C CYS A 71 -13.11 9.58 -2.61
N HIS A 72 -12.47 8.84 -1.72
CA HIS A 72 -13.08 8.30 -0.52
C HIS A 72 -12.43 8.81 0.75
N TYR A 73 -13.25 9.14 1.75
CA TYR A 73 -12.74 9.22 3.12
C TYR A 73 -12.45 7.81 3.64
N ILE A 74 -11.20 7.56 4.06
CA ILE A 74 -10.75 6.25 4.56
C ILE A 74 -10.14 6.42 5.95
N PRO A 75 -10.79 5.95 7.02
CA PRO A 75 -10.26 6.09 8.38
C PRO A 75 -8.88 5.46 8.51
N GLY A 76 -7.92 6.22 9.06
CA GLY A 76 -6.57 5.75 9.35
C GLY A 76 -5.62 5.67 8.15
N VAL A 77 -6.05 6.09 6.96
CA VAL A 77 -5.19 6.33 5.80
C VAL A 77 -4.93 7.83 5.73
N GLU A 78 -3.66 8.21 5.64
CA GLU A 78 -3.22 9.60 5.56
C GLU A 78 -3.70 10.21 4.24
N ASP A 79 -4.09 11.50 4.26
CA ASP A 79 -4.58 12.26 3.10
C ASP A 79 -5.79 11.65 2.36
N ALA A 80 -6.48 10.70 2.97
CA ALA A 80 -7.68 10.07 2.40
C ALA A 80 -8.96 10.77 2.86
N TYR A 81 -9.20 11.98 2.36
CA TYR A 81 -10.34 12.84 2.72
C TYR A 81 -11.30 13.10 1.55
N GLY A 82 -11.21 12.32 0.48
CA GLY A 82 -12.08 12.47 -0.69
C GLY A 82 -13.57 12.29 -0.35
N ASP A 83 -14.42 13.06 -1.04
CA ASP A 83 -15.88 13.12 -0.86
C ASP A 83 -16.67 12.82 -2.16
N ALA A 84 -15.97 12.64 -3.29
CA ALA A 84 -16.59 12.25 -4.56
C ALA A 84 -17.18 10.84 -4.53
N GLY A 85 -16.69 9.98 -3.64
CA GLY A 85 -17.23 8.66 -3.35
C GLY A 85 -17.78 8.56 -1.93
N PRO A 86 -18.54 7.52 -1.60
CA PRO A 86 -19.02 7.33 -0.24
C PRO A 86 -17.87 7.09 0.74
N SER A 87 -18.01 7.63 1.97
CA SER A 87 -17.07 7.35 3.05
C SER A 87 -16.97 5.85 3.31
N LEU A 88 -15.73 5.35 3.51
CA LEU A 88 -15.47 3.95 3.86
C LEU A 88 -15.45 3.71 5.38
N LYS A 89 -15.76 4.73 6.17
CA LYS A 89 -15.98 4.55 7.61
C LYS A 89 -17.14 3.58 7.87
N GLY A 90 -16.93 2.65 8.80
CA GLY A 90 -17.94 1.68 9.19
C GLY A 90 -18.12 0.52 8.21
N MET A 91 -17.13 0.27 7.32
CA MET A 91 -17.18 -0.88 6.41
C MET A 91 -17.34 -2.21 7.15
N LYS A 92 -16.74 -2.35 8.33
CA LYS A 92 -16.85 -3.52 9.21
C LYS A 92 -18.31 -3.91 9.54
N THR A 93 -19.19 -2.93 9.76
CA THR A 93 -20.57 -3.17 10.20
C THR A 93 -21.60 -3.02 9.09
N ARG A 94 -21.17 -2.48 7.94
CA ARG A 94 -22.03 -2.23 6.79
C ARG A 94 -22.43 -3.53 6.14
N LYS A 95 -23.72 -3.82 6.08
CA LYS A 95 -24.23 -5.06 5.51
C LYS A 95 -24.39 -5.01 3.98
N ARG A 96 -24.57 -3.82 3.43
CA ARG A 96 -24.83 -3.62 2.00
C ARG A 96 -24.06 -2.41 1.46
N LEU A 97 -23.73 -2.46 0.18
CA LEU A 97 -23.00 -1.45 -0.59
C LEU A 97 -23.88 -0.93 -1.73
N LEU A 98 -23.41 0.09 -2.46
CA LEU A 98 -24.04 0.62 -3.68
C LEU A 98 -25.50 0.98 -3.49
N GLY A 99 -25.83 1.70 -2.41
CA GLY A 99 -27.23 2.06 -2.11
C GLY A 99 -28.12 0.87 -1.79
N GLY A 100 -27.56 -0.18 -1.21
CA GLY A 100 -28.30 -1.39 -0.82
C GLY A 100 -28.37 -2.48 -1.88
N LYS A 101 -27.78 -2.26 -3.06
CA LYS A 101 -27.85 -3.22 -4.19
C LYS A 101 -26.86 -4.39 -4.08
N LEU A 102 -25.72 -4.18 -3.42
CA LEU A 102 -24.66 -5.18 -3.30
C LEU A 102 -24.49 -5.62 -1.84
N LYS A 103 -24.45 -6.92 -1.58
CA LYS A 103 -24.13 -7.46 -0.25
C LYS A 103 -22.65 -7.21 0.06
N ASN A 104 -22.34 -6.76 1.27
CA ASN A 104 -20.97 -6.58 1.72
C ASN A 104 -20.40 -7.93 2.18
N ASN A 105 -19.73 -8.62 1.29
CA ASN A 105 -18.99 -9.85 1.53
C ASN A 105 -17.72 -9.85 0.67
N PRO A 106 -16.72 -10.70 0.96
CA PRO A 106 -15.45 -10.73 0.24
C PRO A 106 -15.61 -10.91 -1.28
N GLU A 107 -16.47 -11.80 -1.72
CA GLU A 107 -16.68 -12.12 -3.14
C GLU A 107 -17.18 -10.88 -3.92
N ASN A 108 -18.18 -10.20 -3.38
CA ASN A 108 -18.73 -9.01 -3.98
C ASN A 108 -17.77 -7.82 -3.93
N LEU A 109 -17.00 -7.68 -2.84
CA LEU A 109 -15.94 -6.67 -2.74
C LEU A 109 -14.84 -6.94 -3.76
N LYS A 110 -14.44 -8.19 -3.94
CA LYS A 110 -13.45 -8.58 -4.95
C LYS A 110 -13.93 -8.22 -6.35
N ALA A 111 -15.14 -8.60 -6.71
CA ALA A 111 -15.73 -8.24 -8.00
C ALA A 111 -15.83 -6.72 -8.19
N TRP A 112 -16.25 -5.98 -7.14
CA TRP A 112 -16.39 -4.54 -7.19
C TRP A 112 -15.04 -3.82 -7.35
N LEU A 113 -14.01 -4.22 -6.61
CA LEU A 113 -12.68 -3.60 -6.65
C LEU A 113 -11.91 -3.94 -7.94
N SER A 114 -12.06 -5.16 -8.45
CA SER A 114 -11.44 -5.57 -9.73
C SER A 114 -12.03 -4.82 -10.92
N ASN A 115 -13.35 -4.73 -11.00
CA ASN A 115 -14.04 -4.12 -12.13
C ASN A 115 -15.38 -3.48 -11.74
N PRO A 116 -15.36 -2.25 -11.23
CA PRO A 116 -16.57 -1.55 -10.79
C PRO A 116 -17.64 -1.44 -11.89
N GLY A 117 -17.22 -1.22 -13.13
CA GLY A 117 -18.13 -1.07 -14.27
C GLY A 117 -18.91 -2.34 -14.61
N SER A 118 -18.36 -3.55 -14.35
CA SER A 118 -19.06 -4.81 -14.57
C SER A 118 -20.14 -5.05 -13.52
N VAL A 119 -19.92 -4.59 -12.28
CA VAL A 119 -20.88 -4.75 -11.17
C VAL A 119 -21.97 -3.67 -11.21
N LYS A 120 -21.60 -2.45 -11.58
CA LYS A 120 -22.53 -1.31 -11.73
C LYS A 120 -22.19 -0.53 -13.00
N PRO A 121 -22.83 -0.83 -14.13
CA PRO A 121 -22.67 -0.01 -15.35
C PRO A 121 -22.95 1.46 -15.07
N GLY A 122 -22.14 2.34 -15.64
CA GLY A 122 -22.24 3.79 -15.43
C GLY A 122 -21.72 4.30 -14.09
N THR A 123 -21.01 3.48 -13.31
CA THR A 123 -20.33 3.98 -12.10
C THR A 123 -19.19 4.93 -12.48
N VAL A 124 -18.98 5.95 -11.64
CA VAL A 124 -17.83 6.88 -11.75
C VAL A 124 -16.58 6.35 -11.06
N MET A 125 -16.69 5.27 -10.28
CA MET A 125 -15.52 4.63 -9.67
C MET A 125 -14.66 3.98 -10.77
N PRO A 126 -13.41 4.40 -10.96
CA PRO A 126 -12.55 3.86 -12.00
C PRO A 126 -12.01 2.48 -11.63
N ARG A 127 -11.43 1.79 -12.62
CA ARG A 127 -10.57 0.64 -12.35
C ARG A 127 -9.24 1.15 -11.79
N SER A 128 -8.86 0.69 -10.61
CA SER A 128 -7.65 1.12 -9.92
C SER A 128 -6.37 0.35 -10.31
N GLY A 129 -6.50 -0.67 -11.17
CA GLY A 129 -5.37 -1.56 -11.50
C GLY A 129 -4.89 -2.42 -10.33
N ILE A 130 -5.75 -2.60 -9.33
CA ILE A 130 -5.47 -3.43 -8.15
C ILE A 130 -5.51 -4.92 -8.52
N THR A 131 -4.53 -5.70 -8.06
CA THR A 131 -4.46 -7.15 -8.29
C THR A 131 -5.38 -7.91 -7.32
N ASP A 132 -5.59 -9.20 -7.56
CA ASP A 132 -6.43 -10.03 -6.71
C ASP A 132 -5.85 -10.18 -5.29
N GLU A 133 -4.54 -10.29 -5.18
CA GLU A 133 -3.82 -10.38 -3.90
C GLU A 133 -3.91 -9.07 -3.13
N GLU A 134 -3.74 -7.95 -3.82
CA GLU A 134 -3.89 -6.61 -3.23
C GLU A 134 -5.33 -6.36 -2.78
N ILE A 135 -6.33 -6.87 -3.50
CA ILE A 135 -7.74 -6.78 -3.10
C ILE A 135 -7.97 -7.51 -1.79
N ASP A 136 -7.40 -8.69 -1.62
CA ASP A 136 -7.56 -9.47 -0.38
C ASP A 136 -6.98 -8.70 0.82
N ILE A 137 -5.84 -8.01 0.66
CA ILE A 137 -5.25 -7.13 1.68
C ILE A 137 -6.21 -5.97 2.03
N VAL A 138 -6.80 -5.33 1.03
CA VAL A 138 -7.77 -4.23 1.22
C VAL A 138 -9.04 -4.72 1.90
N ILE A 139 -9.55 -5.90 1.55
CA ILE A 139 -10.74 -6.49 2.19
C ILE A 139 -10.49 -6.74 3.68
N GLU A 140 -9.32 -7.26 4.05
CA GLU A 140 -8.95 -7.43 5.46
C GLU A 140 -8.86 -6.10 6.21
N TYR A 141 -8.45 -5.03 5.55
CA TYR A 141 -8.49 -3.69 6.12
C TYR A 141 -9.94 -3.22 6.36
N PHE A 142 -10.83 -3.42 5.39
CA PHE A 142 -12.24 -3.02 5.50
C PHE A 142 -13.00 -3.76 6.60
N LYS A 143 -12.58 -4.96 6.97
CA LYS A 143 -13.14 -5.69 8.13
C LYS A 143 -12.79 -5.04 9.47
N LYS A 144 -11.88 -4.07 9.51
CA LYS A 144 -11.40 -3.42 10.74
C LYS A 144 -11.92 -2.00 10.93
N ILE A 145 -12.36 -1.32 9.88
CA ILE A 145 -12.78 0.09 9.88
C ILE A 145 -14.30 0.30 9.81
#